data_d1276b7601be8945690729ed61024f67
#
_entry.id   d1276b7601be8945690729ed61024f67
#
_cell.length_a   1.000
_cell.length_b   1.000
_cell.length_c   1.000
_cell.angle_alpha   90.00
_cell.angle_beta   90.00
_cell.angle_gamma   90.00
#
_symmetry.space_group_name_H-M   'P 1'
#
loop_
_entity.id
_entity.type
_entity.pdbx_description
1 polymer ?
#
loop_
_entity_poly.entity_id
_entity_poly.type
_entity_poly.pdbx_seq_one_letter_code
_entity_poly.pdbx_strand_id
1 'polypeptide(L)'
;MIDKPFLALGGSRVSAVYGTITVIAFILIGICLLVDKNRNRYLLLLFISIFLANLGYFLISVAPSLNFALNANRLSYLGQVFLPYFLLMMLLTICKIDRPKWLNPVLITLSIVVLLIAASPGILPIYYKTVAIDQSKGFTRIIREYGILHKTYLVYLIFYVIAQLSVVIYAIYKKKVVSYLHAVFLLSAALCNTVIWFVERFISRNFELLSVSYIITELFILLVYGIVQQYEALKLEKEHLAMFDSMTGLLNSGTVQHKIGDLLVSGKGLGSVMLVIDVDDLKAINDSFGHQVGTTALCSVSNSLKKMFRSTDILGRYGGDEFVVFLKGFDEGREQLAKKLQSVLQEISSQRIIEQNDLKVTCTIGAAFATEETKRFETLFMRADQALYQAKQNGKNTYLLYES
;
A
#
# COMPACT_ATOMS: atom_id res chain seq x y z
N MET A 1 -12.14 -52.21 0.86
CA MET A 1 -13.18 -51.95 1.87
C MET A 1 -12.50 -51.35 3.09
N ILE A 2 -12.50 -50.02 3.19
CA ILE A 2 -12.15 -49.31 4.42
C ILE A 2 -13.31 -48.35 4.61
N ASP A 3 -14.31 -48.82 5.35
CA ASP A 3 -15.38 -48.00 5.88
C ASP A 3 -14.76 -47.05 6.91
N LYS A 4 -14.62 -45.76 6.53
CA LYS A 4 -14.19 -44.73 7.45
C LYS A 4 -15.42 -44.09 8.09
N PRO A 5 -15.61 -44.17 9.42
CA PRO A 5 -16.77 -43.63 10.12
C PRO A 5 -16.76 -42.11 10.24
N PHE A 6 -15.81 -41.39 9.65
CA PHE A 6 -15.63 -39.95 9.83
C PHE A 6 -16.46 -39.05 8.90
N LEU A 7 -17.21 -39.61 7.92
CA LEU A 7 -17.94 -38.85 6.89
C LEU A 7 -19.46 -39.11 6.84
N ALA A 8 -20.01 -39.84 7.79
CA ALA A 8 -21.46 -39.99 7.93
C ALA A 8 -22.06 -38.87 8.82
N LEU A 9 -21.90 -37.61 8.39
CA LEU A 9 -22.70 -36.51 8.93
C LEU A 9 -24.15 -36.76 8.54
N GLY A 10 -25.07 -36.93 9.53
CA GLY A 10 -26.51 -36.98 9.27
C GLY A 10 -26.96 -35.72 8.49
N GLY A 11 -27.98 -35.87 7.62
CA GLY A 11 -28.32 -34.86 6.62
C GLY A 11 -28.53 -33.44 7.19
N SER A 12 -29.11 -33.28 8.38
CA SER A 12 -29.24 -32.03 9.08
C SER A 12 -27.90 -31.37 9.45
N ARG A 13 -26.86 -32.19 9.67
CA ARG A 13 -25.50 -31.68 10.00
C ARG A 13 -24.78 -31.13 8.76
N VAL A 14 -25.01 -31.70 7.56
CA VAL A 14 -24.41 -31.17 6.31
C VAL A 14 -24.95 -29.78 6.00
N SER A 15 -26.26 -29.58 6.07
CA SER A 15 -26.88 -28.27 5.86
C SER A 15 -26.44 -27.24 6.93
N ALA A 16 -26.30 -27.67 8.19
CA ALA A 16 -25.79 -26.83 9.26
C ALA A 16 -24.33 -26.37 9.00
N VAL A 17 -23.46 -27.27 8.50
CA VAL A 17 -22.09 -26.91 8.13
C VAL A 17 -22.07 -25.88 7.02
N TYR A 18 -22.83 -26.06 5.92
CA TYR A 18 -22.91 -25.06 4.85
C TYR A 18 -23.47 -23.70 5.35
N GLY A 19 -24.49 -23.74 6.23
CA GLY A 19 -25.03 -22.53 6.85
C GLY A 19 -23.98 -21.80 7.67
N THR A 20 -23.22 -22.52 8.52
CA THR A 20 -22.13 -21.93 9.32
C THR A 20 -21.06 -21.31 8.44
N ILE A 21 -20.62 -22.02 7.38
CA ILE A 21 -19.63 -21.53 6.42
C ILE A 21 -20.13 -20.25 5.73
N THR A 22 -21.41 -20.21 5.35
CA THR A 22 -22.03 -19.01 4.74
C THR A 22 -22.02 -17.81 5.68
N VAL A 23 -22.36 -18.02 6.96
CA VAL A 23 -22.31 -16.96 7.97
C VAL A 23 -20.87 -16.46 8.18
N ILE A 24 -19.90 -17.37 8.25
CA ILE A 24 -18.48 -16.99 8.35
C ILE A 24 -18.06 -16.16 7.13
N ALA A 25 -18.39 -16.57 5.92
CA ALA A 25 -18.09 -15.81 4.71
C ALA A 25 -18.71 -14.39 4.75
N PHE A 26 -19.93 -14.26 5.26
CA PHE A 26 -20.57 -12.96 5.42
C PHE A 26 -19.82 -12.07 6.43
N ILE A 27 -19.43 -12.63 7.58
CA ILE A 27 -18.66 -11.90 8.61
C ILE A 27 -17.31 -11.45 8.02
N LEU A 28 -16.66 -12.30 7.21
CA LEU A 28 -15.38 -12.00 6.60
C LEU A 28 -15.47 -10.83 5.60
N ILE A 29 -16.60 -10.61 4.94
CA ILE A 29 -16.85 -9.38 4.15
C ILE A 29 -16.76 -8.13 5.06
N GLY A 30 -17.41 -8.18 6.24
CA GLY A 30 -17.32 -7.09 7.21
C GLY A 30 -15.91 -6.82 7.70
N ILE A 31 -15.16 -7.88 8.01
CA ILE A 31 -13.75 -7.78 8.41
C ILE A 31 -12.90 -7.22 7.25
N CYS A 32 -13.13 -7.67 6.03
CA CYS A 32 -12.45 -7.14 4.84
C CYS A 32 -12.63 -5.62 4.71
N LEU A 33 -13.85 -5.11 4.91
CA LEU A 33 -14.14 -3.67 4.86
C LEU A 33 -13.43 -2.88 5.96
N LEU A 34 -13.18 -3.49 7.13
CA LEU A 34 -12.46 -2.87 8.25
C LEU A 34 -10.94 -2.88 8.04
N VAL A 35 -10.41 -3.97 7.49
CA VAL A 35 -8.96 -4.16 7.28
C VAL A 35 -8.48 -3.42 6.05
N ASP A 36 -9.27 -3.37 4.98
CA ASP A 36 -8.88 -2.74 3.72
C ASP A 36 -9.04 -1.22 3.74
N LYS A 37 -8.07 -0.52 4.32
CA LYS A 37 -8.01 0.95 4.35
C LYS A 37 -7.95 1.58 2.93
N ASN A 38 -7.39 0.88 1.97
CA ASN A 38 -7.20 1.35 0.60
C ASN A 38 -8.42 1.11 -0.30
N ARG A 39 -9.47 0.46 0.23
CA ARG A 39 -10.73 0.13 -0.45
C ARG A 39 -10.51 -0.56 -1.81
N ASN A 40 -9.73 -1.63 -1.81
CA ASN A 40 -9.49 -2.42 -3.01
C ASN A 40 -10.78 -3.13 -3.45
N ARG A 41 -11.45 -2.58 -4.47
CA ARG A 41 -12.72 -3.12 -4.97
C ARG A 41 -12.64 -4.60 -5.38
N TYR A 42 -11.49 -5.07 -5.86
CA TYR A 42 -11.35 -6.47 -6.29
C TYR A 42 -11.25 -7.43 -5.11
N LEU A 43 -10.65 -6.99 -4.00
CA LEU A 43 -10.64 -7.76 -2.76
C LEU A 43 -12.07 -7.93 -2.22
N LEU A 44 -12.83 -6.85 -2.14
CA LEU A 44 -14.21 -6.91 -1.68
C LEU A 44 -15.08 -7.79 -2.60
N LEU A 45 -14.95 -7.64 -3.92
CA LEU A 45 -15.71 -8.45 -4.89
C LEU A 45 -15.32 -9.92 -4.86
N LEU A 46 -14.06 -10.25 -4.53
CA LEU A 46 -13.62 -11.62 -4.31
C LEU A 46 -14.36 -12.24 -3.11
N PHE A 47 -14.44 -11.52 -1.97
CA PHE A 47 -15.15 -11.99 -0.77
C PHE A 47 -16.65 -12.15 -1.02
N ILE A 48 -17.27 -11.20 -1.71
CA ILE A 48 -18.68 -11.32 -2.12
C ILE A 48 -18.88 -12.56 -3.00
N SER A 49 -17.95 -12.85 -3.92
CA SER A 49 -18.04 -14.03 -4.79
C SER A 49 -17.98 -15.34 -3.99
N ILE A 50 -17.12 -15.42 -2.98
CA ILE A 50 -17.02 -16.59 -2.11
C ILE A 50 -18.28 -16.73 -1.25
N PHE A 51 -18.81 -15.64 -0.72
CA PHE A 51 -20.08 -15.65 0.00
C PHE A 51 -21.23 -16.19 -0.89
N LEU A 52 -21.36 -15.68 -2.13
CA LEU A 52 -22.40 -16.14 -3.06
C LEU A 52 -22.24 -17.62 -3.42
N ALA A 53 -21.01 -18.10 -3.59
CA ALA A 53 -20.75 -19.51 -3.84
C ALA A 53 -21.21 -20.38 -2.67
N ASN A 54 -20.85 -20.02 -1.43
CA ASN A 54 -21.23 -20.75 -0.22
C ASN A 54 -22.73 -20.65 0.08
N LEU A 55 -23.34 -19.48 -0.13
CA LEU A 55 -24.79 -19.30 0.01
C LEU A 55 -25.53 -20.22 -0.99
N GLY A 56 -25.04 -20.35 -2.22
CA GLY A 56 -25.59 -21.27 -3.19
C GLY A 56 -25.52 -22.73 -2.72
N TYR A 57 -24.38 -23.18 -2.19
CA TYR A 57 -24.25 -24.54 -1.62
C TYR A 57 -25.20 -24.77 -0.44
N PHE A 58 -25.33 -23.79 0.48
CA PHE A 58 -26.29 -23.87 1.58
C PHE A 58 -27.73 -24.01 1.07
N LEU A 59 -28.14 -23.12 0.14
CA LEU A 59 -29.49 -23.14 -0.42
C LEU A 59 -29.79 -24.43 -1.18
N ILE A 60 -28.83 -25.03 -1.90
CA ILE A 60 -28.98 -26.34 -2.52
C ILE A 60 -29.27 -27.40 -1.44
N SER A 61 -28.51 -27.39 -0.34
CA SER A 61 -28.62 -28.41 0.70
C SER A 61 -29.98 -28.43 1.41
N VAL A 62 -30.71 -27.31 1.43
CA VAL A 62 -32.05 -27.17 2.03
C VAL A 62 -33.16 -27.05 0.98
N ALA A 63 -32.87 -27.24 -0.30
CA ALA A 63 -33.83 -27.02 -1.37
C ALA A 63 -35.03 -27.98 -1.31
N PRO A 64 -36.27 -27.46 -1.32
CA PRO A 64 -37.48 -28.27 -1.28
C PRO A 64 -37.86 -28.85 -2.64
N SER A 65 -37.33 -28.28 -3.74
CA SER A 65 -37.69 -28.65 -5.10
C SER A 65 -36.52 -28.51 -6.08
N LEU A 66 -36.61 -29.18 -7.23
CA LEU A 66 -35.60 -29.11 -8.27
C LEU A 66 -35.40 -27.66 -8.78
N ASN A 67 -36.49 -26.93 -9.00
CA ASN A 67 -36.38 -25.53 -9.47
C ASN A 67 -35.66 -24.63 -8.46
N PHE A 68 -35.92 -24.79 -7.17
CA PHE A 68 -35.22 -24.07 -6.12
C PHE A 68 -33.72 -24.45 -6.12
N ALA A 69 -33.41 -25.75 -6.17
CA ALA A 69 -32.02 -26.24 -6.23
C ALA A 69 -31.27 -25.71 -7.45
N LEU A 70 -31.90 -25.63 -8.63
CA LEU A 70 -31.29 -25.08 -9.83
C LEU A 70 -31.02 -23.57 -9.73
N ASN A 71 -31.94 -22.80 -9.13
CA ASN A 71 -31.70 -21.37 -8.90
C ASN A 71 -30.57 -21.15 -7.87
N ALA A 72 -30.53 -21.94 -6.82
CA ALA A 72 -29.42 -21.94 -5.85
C ALA A 72 -28.08 -22.32 -6.51
N ASN A 73 -28.09 -23.30 -7.43
CA ASN A 73 -26.91 -23.68 -8.21
C ASN A 73 -26.42 -22.53 -9.13
N ARG A 74 -27.34 -21.79 -9.76
CA ARG A 74 -27.00 -20.58 -10.54
C ARG A 74 -26.34 -19.52 -9.68
N LEU A 75 -26.85 -19.29 -8.46
CA LEU A 75 -26.25 -18.39 -7.49
C LEU A 75 -24.83 -18.84 -7.10
N SER A 76 -24.64 -20.15 -6.85
CA SER A 76 -23.32 -20.69 -6.57
C SER A 76 -22.33 -20.47 -7.72
N TYR A 77 -22.74 -20.73 -8.96
CA TYR A 77 -21.90 -20.47 -10.14
C TYR A 77 -21.62 -19.00 -10.36
N LEU A 78 -22.52 -18.09 -10.00
CA LEU A 78 -22.25 -16.65 -10.04
C LEU A 78 -21.02 -16.30 -9.18
N GLY A 79 -20.94 -16.82 -7.97
CA GLY A 79 -19.76 -16.65 -7.13
C GLY A 79 -18.52 -17.33 -7.73
N GLN A 80 -18.61 -18.63 -8.06
CA GLN A 80 -17.48 -19.45 -8.49
C GLN A 80 -16.84 -18.97 -9.81
N VAL A 81 -17.63 -18.48 -10.77
CA VAL A 81 -17.12 -18.02 -12.06
C VAL A 81 -16.39 -16.68 -11.93
N PHE A 82 -16.84 -15.75 -11.11
CA PHE A 82 -16.16 -14.48 -10.96
C PHE A 82 -14.96 -14.50 -9.99
N LEU A 83 -14.85 -15.50 -9.12
CA LEU A 83 -13.76 -15.66 -8.16
C LEU A 83 -12.36 -15.61 -8.82
N PRO A 84 -12.02 -16.44 -9.82
CA PRO A 84 -10.69 -16.43 -10.42
C PRO A 84 -10.39 -15.12 -11.18
N TYR A 85 -11.42 -14.46 -11.72
CA TYR A 85 -11.28 -13.13 -12.33
C TYR A 85 -10.90 -12.07 -11.30
N PHE A 86 -11.63 -11.99 -10.18
CA PHE A 86 -11.31 -11.01 -9.13
C PHE A 86 -9.95 -11.27 -8.49
N LEU A 87 -9.58 -12.54 -8.31
CA LEU A 87 -8.27 -12.92 -7.81
C LEU A 87 -7.15 -12.47 -8.76
N LEU A 88 -7.31 -12.65 -10.08
CA LEU A 88 -6.35 -12.16 -11.07
C LEU A 88 -6.23 -10.64 -11.03
N MET A 89 -7.35 -9.92 -10.94
CA MET A 89 -7.36 -8.45 -10.88
C MET A 89 -6.69 -7.94 -9.59
N MET A 90 -6.90 -8.63 -8.49
CA MET A 90 -6.24 -8.33 -7.21
C MET A 90 -4.73 -8.54 -7.31
N LEU A 91 -4.26 -9.67 -7.88
CA LEU A 91 -2.84 -9.94 -8.11
C LEU A 91 -2.17 -8.84 -8.96
N LEU A 92 -2.80 -8.45 -10.08
CA LEU A 92 -2.29 -7.37 -10.93
C LEU A 92 -2.17 -6.05 -10.17
N THR A 93 -3.12 -5.76 -9.27
CA THR A 93 -3.12 -4.54 -8.46
C THR A 93 -2.02 -4.58 -7.39
N ILE A 94 -1.88 -5.69 -6.66
CA ILE A 94 -0.84 -5.88 -5.63
C ILE A 94 0.55 -5.84 -6.25
N CYS A 95 0.74 -6.45 -7.40
CA CYS A 95 2.02 -6.46 -8.12
C CYS A 95 2.30 -5.14 -8.86
N LYS A 96 1.42 -4.13 -8.77
CA LYS A 96 1.56 -2.82 -9.44
C LYS A 96 1.86 -2.99 -10.95
N ILE A 97 1.17 -3.94 -11.60
CA ILE A 97 1.30 -4.21 -13.03
C ILE A 97 0.24 -3.40 -13.77
N ASP A 98 0.70 -2.53 -14.67
CA ASP A 98 -0.18 -1.77 -15.54
C ASP A 98 -0.90 -2.71 -16.52
N ARG A 99 -2.18 -2.49 -16.70
CA ARG A 99 -3.04 -3.32 -17.54
C ARG A 99 -3.63 -2.49 -18.68
N PRO A 100 -3.67 -3.05 -19.90
CA PRO A 100 -4.32 -2.39 -21.01
C PRO A 100 -5.85 -2.26 -20.74
N LYS A 101 -6.44 -1.16 -21.20
CA LYS A 101 -7.85 -0.84 -20.95
C LYS A 101 -8.82 -1.90 -21.46
N TRP A 102 -8.45 -2.63 -22.51
CA TRP A 102 -9.27 -3.70 -23.12
C TRP A 102 -9.30 -5.00 -22.30
N LEU A 103 -8.35 -5.23 -21.39
CA LEU A 103 -8.23 -6.49 -20.65
C LEU A 103 -9.48 -6.74 -19.77
N ASN A 104 -9.92 -5.76 -19.02
CA ASN A 104 -11.07 -5.89 -18.13
C ASN A 104 -12.36 -6.29 -18.89
N PRO A 105 -12.82 -5.55 -19.93
CA PRO A 105 -14.03 -5.94 -20.63
C PRO A 105 -13.95 -7.32 -21.27
N VAL A 106 -12.79 -7.72 -21.81
CA VAL A 106 -12.62 -9.06 -22.39
C VAL A 106 -12.78 -10.16 -21.35
N LEU A 107 -12.10 -10.03 -20.19
CA LEU A 107 -12.18 -11.04 -19.13
C LEU A 107 -13.57 -11.10 -18.47
N ILE A 108 -14.25 -9.97 -18.32
CA ILE A 108 -15.64 -9.93 -17.83
C ILE A 108 -16.57 -10.63 -18.82
N THR A 109 -16.44 -10.32 -20.11
CA THR A 109 -17.26 -10.98 -21.16
C THR A 109 -17.04 -12.48 -21.18
N LEU A 110 -15.78 -12.94 -21.09
CA LEU A 110 -15.46 -14.38 -20.97
C LEU A 110 -16.15 -15.00 -19.75
N SER A 111 -16.08 -14.33 -18.60
CA SER A 111 -16.74 -14.81 -17.38
C SER A 111 -18.25 -14.86 -17.51
N ILE A 112 -18.87 -13.87 -18.13
CA ILE A 112 -20.32 -13.86 -18.39
C ILE A 112 -20.73 -15.02 -19.32
N VAL A 113 -19.99 -15.28 -20.39
CA VAL A 113 -20.25 -16.38 -21.30
C VAL A 113 -20.19 -17.73 -20.56
N VAL A 114 -19.15 -17.94 -19.76
CA VAL A 114 -19.03 -19.17 -18.97
C VAL A 114 -20.12 -19.28 -17.92
N LEU A 115 -20.53 -18.18 -17.28
CA LEU A 115 -21.66 -18.15 -16.36
C LEU A 115 -22.97 -18.56 -17.04
N LEU A 116 -23.25 -18.01 -18.22
CA LEU A 116 -24.48 -18.35 -18.99
C LEU A 116 -24.51 -19.86 -19.34
N ILE A 117 -23.36 -20.43 -19.72
CA ILE A 117 -23.25 -21.86 -19.99
C ILE A 117 -23.48 -22.66 -18.70
N ALA A 118 -22.83 -22.31 -17.59
CA ALA A 118 -22.94 -23.02 -16.32
C ALA A 118 -24.33 -22.85 -15.66
N ALA A 119 -25.04 -21.74 -15.94
CA ALA A 119 -26.40 -21.46 -15.46
C ALA A 119 -27.52 -22.07 -16.32
N SER A 120 -27.19 -22.69 -17.44
CA SER A 120 -28.14 -23.27 -18.40
C SER A 120 -28.96 -24.49 -17.91
N PRO A 121 -28.55 -25.27 -16.88
CA PRO A 121 -29.30 -26.42 -16.42
C PRO A 121 -30.78 -26.10 -16.11
N GLY A 122 -31.67 -26.98 -16.56
CA GLY A 122 -33.13 -26.79 -16.46
C GLY A 122 -33.74 -25.87 -17.54
N ILE A 123 -32.90 -25.23 -18.39
CA ILE A 123 -33.34 -24.43 -19.54
C ILE A 123 -32.83 -25.11 -20.83
N LEU A 124 -31.52 -25.37 -20.90
CA LEU A 124 -30.86 -26.03 -22.04
C LEU A 124 -29.98 -27.18 -21.55
N PRO A 125 -29.96 -28.35 -22.26
CA PRO A 125 -29.21 -29.53 -21.85
C PRO A 125 -27.71 -29.45 -22.27
N ILE A 126 -27.13 -28.25 -22.30
CA ILE A 126 -25.75 -28.04 -22.81
C ILE A 126 -24.69 -28.25 -21.75
N TYR A 127 -24.91 -27.78 -20.51
CA TYR A 127 -23.97 -27.94 -19.40
C TYR A 127 -24.23 -29.22 -18.61
N TYR A 128 -25.51 -29.49 -18.24
CA TYR A 128 -25.98 -30.78 -17.75
C TYR A 128 -27.04 -31.31 -18.71
N LYS A 129 -26.95 -32.58 -19.06
CA LYS A 129 -27.90 -33.28 -19.95
C LYS A 129 -29.22 -33.54 -19.22
N THR A 130 -29.10 -34.11 -18.02
CA THR A 130 -30.24 -34.36 -17.12
C THR A 130 -29.89 -33.90 -15.71
N VAL A 131 -30.90 -33.43 -14.97
CA VAL A 131 -30.78 -33.01 -13.57
C VAL A 131 -31.95 -33.56 -12.76
N ALA A 132 -31.63 -34.03 -11.56
CA ALA A 132 -32.61 -34.48 -10.57
C ALA A 132 -32.11 -34.08 -9.17
N ILE A 133 -33.00 -34.13 -8.17
CA ILE A 133 -32.62 -33.96 -6.77
C ILE A 133 -32.68 -35.29 -6.04
N ASP A 134 -31.76 -35.50 -5.11
CA ASP A 134 -31.76 -36.60 -4.18
C ASP A 134 -31.84 -36.06 -2.74
N GLN A 135 -32.83 -36.49 -1.98
CA GLN A 135 -33.08 -36.13 -0.60
C GLN A 135 -32.96 -37.30 0.37
N SER A 136 -32.51 -38.48 -0.14
CA SER A 136 -32.45 -39.73 0.62
C SER A 136 -31.57 -39.69 1.86
N LYS A 137 -30.62 -38.73 1.92
CA LYS A 137 -29.66 -38.58 3.04
C LYS A 137 -30.03 -37.47 4.03
N GLY A 138 -31.28 -36.96 3.98
CA GLY A 138 -31.74 -35.88 4.87
C GLY A 138 -31.22 -34.49 4.51
N PHE A 139 -30.61 -34.31 3.34
CA PHE A 139 -30.30 -33.01 2.72
C PHE A 139 -30.45 -33.16 1.20
N THR A 140 -30.67 -32.02 0.53
CA THR A 140 -30.85 -32.05 -0.94
C THR A 140 -29.51 -31.93 -1.63
N ARG A 141 -29.29 -32.79 -2.64
CA ARG A 141 -28.19 -32.70 -3.58
C ARG A 141 -28.67 -32.80 -5.02
N ILE A 142 -27.97 -32.19 -5.95
CA ILE A 142 -28.28 -32.30 -7.39
C ILE A 142 -27.52 -33.48 -7.95
N ILE A 143 -28.28 -34.46 -8.49
CA ILE A 143 -27.77 -35.52 -9.35
C ILE A 143 -27.77 -34.98 -10.76
N ARG A 144 -26.67 -35.19 -11.50
CA ARG A 144 -26.45 -34.57 -12.81
C ARG A 144 -25.72 -35.52 -13.77
N GLU A 145 -26.17 -35.55 -15.00
CA GLU A 145 -25.40 -36.06 -16.12
C GLU A 145 -24.77 -34.88 -16.89
N TYR A 146 -23.52 -35.02 -17.27
CA TYR A 146 -22.77 -33.96 -17.90
C TYR A 146 -23.14 -33.77 -19.36
N GLY A 147 -23.38 -32.53 -19.76
CA GLY A 147 -23.63 -32.15 -21.15
C GLY A 147 -22.35 -31.84 -21.93
N ILE A 148 -22.53 -31.48 -23.20
CA ILE A 148 -21.43 -31.25 -24.17
C ILE A 148 -20.46 -30.16 -23.70
N LEU A 149 -20.98 -29.08 -23.11
CA LEU A 149 -20.19 -27.93 -22.68
C LEU A 149 -19.76 -27.98 -21.21
N HIS A 150 -19.92 -29.12 -20.54
CA HIS A 150 -19.51 -29.22 -19.12
C HIS A 150 -18.02 -28.95 -18.90
N LYS A 151 -17.15 -29.33 -19.84
CA LYS A 151 -15.69 -29.07 -19.73
C LYS A 151 -15.29 -27.60 -19.88
N THR A 152 -16.17 -26.74 -20.37
CA THR A 152 -15.88 -25.31 -20.57
C THR A 152 -15.43 -24.63 -19.26
N TYR A 153 -16.10 -24.98 -18.15
CA TYR A 153 -15.72 -24.43 -16.83
C TYR A 153 -14.31 -24.87 -16.39
N LEU A 154 -13.92 -26.11 -16.66
CA LEU A 154 -12.57 -26.60 -16.36
C LEU A 154 -11.52 -25.87 -17.20
N VAL A 155 -11.75 -25.70 -18.50
CA VAL A 155 -10.85 -24.95 -19.40
C VAL A 155 -10.70 -23.49 -18.93
N TYR A 156 -11.80 -22.89 -18.50
CA TYR A 156 -11.84 -21.56 -17.93
C TYR A 156 -10.97 -21.44 -16.66
N LEU A 157 -11.09 -22.39 -15.72
CA LEU A 157 -10.26 -22.41 -14.51
C LEU A 157 -8.76 -22.55 -14.83
N ILE A 158 -8.40 -23.48 -15.74
CA ILE A 158 -7.01 -23.68 -16.18
C ILE A 158 -6.45 -22.39 -16.79
N PHE A 159 -7.23 -21.71 -17.63
CA PHE A 159 -6.84 -20.41 -18.20
C PHE A 159 -6.47 -19.41 -17.11
N TYR A 160 -7.31 -19.24 -16.07
CA TYR A 160 -7.03 -18.30 -15.00
C TYR A 160 -5.85 -18.72 -14.12
N VAL A 161 -5.65 -20.01 -13.86
CA VAL A 161 -4.48 -20.51 -13.14
C VAL A 161 -3.19 -20.14 -13.90
N ILE A 162 -3.16 -20.39 -15.21
CA ILE A 162 -2.02 -20.04 -16.06
C ILE A 162 -1.79 -18.50 -16.04
N ALA A 163 -2.87 -17.71 -16.18
CA ALA A 163 -2.77 -16.26 -16.15
C ALA A 163 -2.23 -15.73 -14.81
N GLN A 164 -2.70 -16.27 -13.69
CA GLN A 164 -2.24 -15.91 -12.35
C GLN A 164 -0.77 -16.28 -12.14
N LEU A 165 -0.35 -17.48 -12.55
CA LEU A 165 1.05 -17.91 -12.54
C LEU A 165 1.94 -16.96 -13.36
N SER A 166 1.50 -16.62 -14.57
CA SER A 166 2.23 -15.73 -15.46
C SER A 166 2.42 -14.34 -14.86
N VAL A 167 1.39 -13.80 -14.19
CA VAL A 167 1.46 -12.51 -13.47
C VAL A 167 2.50 -12.56 -12.36
N VAL A 168 2.52 -13.61 -11.56
CA VAL A 168 3.47 -13.76 -10.45
C VAL A 168 4.90 -13.90 -10.97
N ILE A 169 5.13 -14.75 -11.98
CA ILE A 169 6.46 -14.94 -12.59
C ILE A 169 6.97 -13.61 -13.18
N TYR A 170 6.11 -12.89 -13.91
CA TYR A 170 6.45 -11.58 -14.46
C TYR A 170 6.79 -10.55 -13.37
N ALA A 171 6.00 -10.53 -12.28
CA ALA A 171 6.23 -9.63 -11.15
C ALA A 171 7.57 -9.89 -10.46
N ILE A 172 7.94 -11.17 -10.30
CA ILE A 172 9.25 -11.59 -9.76
C ILE A 172 10.37 -11.14 -10.70
N TYR A 173 10.25 -11.42 -12.00
CA TYR A 173 11.26 -11.06 -13.00
C TYR A 173 11.52 -9.56 -13.07
N LYS A 174 10.46 -8.74 -12.98
CA LYS A 174 10.55 -7.27 -13.03
C LYS A 174 10.85 -6.63 -11.68
N LYS A 175 11.09 -7.41 -10.63
CA LYS A 175 11.31 -6.91 -9.25
C LYS A 175 10.21 -5.93 -8.78
N LYS A 176 8.99 -6.08 -9.31
CA LYS A 176 7.82 -5.25 -8.98
C LYS A 176 7.12 -5.67 -7.68
N VAL A 177 7.50 -6.81 -7.13
CA VAL A 177 6.93 -7.34 -5.90
C VAL A 177 7.71 -6.80 -4.72
N VAL A 178 6.99 -6.19 -3.76
CA VAL A 178 7.57 -5.72 -2.49
C VAL A 178 8.21 -6.90 -1.73
N SER A 179 7.63 -8.10 -1.88
CA SER A 179 8.26 -9.38 -1.51
C SER A 179 7.68 -10.46 -2.43
N TYR A 180 8.56 -11.26 -3.07
CA TYR A 180 8.16 -12.43 -3.84
C TYR A 180 7.32 -13.41 -2.99
N LEU A 181 7.55 -13.41 -1.68
CA LEU A 181 6.81 -14.20 -0.71
C LEU A 181 5.31 -13.90 -0.75
N HIS A 182 4.91 -12.63 -0.84
CA HIS A 182 3.50 -12.22 -0.89
C HIS A 182 2.79 -12.73 -2.17
N ALA A 183 3.48 -12.64 -3.31
CA ALA A 183 2.92 -13.16 -4.56
C ALA A 183 2.80 -14.69 -4.54
N VAL A 184 3.80 -15.38 -4.00
CA VAL A 184 3.78 -16.84 -3.82
C VAL A 184 2.64 -17.26 -2.89
N PHE A 185 2.41 -16.55 -1.80
CA PHE A 185 1.30 -16.83 -0.88
C PHE A 185 -0.07 -16.67 -1.54
N LEU A 186 -0.30 -15.58 -2.27
CA LEU A 186 -1.57 -15.38 -2.98
C LEU A 186 -1.80 -16.45 -4.06
N LEU A 187 -0.73 -16.85 -4.73
CA LEU A 187 -0.78 -17.94 -5.70
C LEU A 187 -1.05 -19.29 -5.05
N SER A 188 -0.43 -19.58 -3.90
CA SER A 188 -0.67 -20.82 -3.17
C SER A 188 -2.14 -20.95 -2.73
N ALA A 189 -2.79 -19.84 -2.36
CA ALA A 189 -4.20 -19.81 -2.04
C ALA A 189 -5.09 -20.18 -3.26
N ALA A 190 -4.75 -19.67 -4.44
CA ALA A 190 -5.47 -19.99 -5.67
C ALA A 190 -5.26 -21.44 -6.09
N LEU A 191 -4.04 -21.95 -6.00
CA LEU A 191 -3.70 -23.34 -6.30
C LEU A 191 -4.34 -24.32 -5.31
N CYS A 192 -4.43 -23.96 -4.03
CA CYS A 192 -5.07 -24.76 -3.00
C CYS A 192 -6.53 -25.09 -3.37
N ASN A 193 -7.32 -24.10 -3.79
CA ASN A 193 -8.70 -24.31 -4.23
C ASN A 193 -8.78 -25.22 -5.45
N THR A 194 -7.88 -25.09 -6.40
CA THR A 194 -7.82 -25.94 -7.59
C THR A 194 -7.47 -27.38 -7.25
N VAL A 195 -6.50 -27.58 -6.36
CA VAL A 195 -6.09 -28.89 -5.86
C VAL A 195 -7.22 -29.54 -5.08
N ILE A 196 -7.88 -28.81 -4.18
CA ILE A 196 -9.00 -29.33 -3.38
C ILE A 196 -10.17 -29.74 -4.31
N TRP A 197 -10.49 -28.92 -5.32
CA TRP A 197 -11.49 -29.25 -6.32
C TRP A 197 -11.15 -30.55 -7.07
N PHE A 198 -9.88 -30.73 -7.44
CA PHE A 198 -9.41 -31.95 -8.09
C PHE A 198 -9.50 -33.17 -7.17
N VAL A 199 -9.03 -33.06 -5.95
CA VAL A 199 -9.03 -34.09 -4.91
C VAL A 199 -10.47 -34.52 -4.55
N GLU A 200 -11.39 -33.56 -4.44
CA GLU A 200 -12.79 -33.80 -4.16
C GLU A 200 -13.44 -34.74 -5.18
N ARG A 201 -13.02 -34.64 -6.43
CA ARG A 201 -13.52 -35.55 -7.50
C ARG A 201 -13.23 -37.01 -7.25
N PHE A 202 -12.20 -37.33 -6.45
CA PHE A 202 -11.80 -38.70 -6.13
C PHE A 202 -12.27 -39.17 -4.74
N ILE A 203 -12.48 -38.27 -3.79
CA ILE A 203 -12.65 -38.62 -2.38
C ILE A 203 -14.09 -38.47 -1.89
N SER A 204 -14.85 -37.48 -2.31
CA SER A 204 -16.14 -37.14 -1.70
C SER A 204 -17.30 -37.19 -2.68
N ARG A 205 -18.34 -37.97 -2.33
CA ARG A 205 -19.64 -37.94 -3.02
C ARG A 205 -20.74 -37.22 -2.25
N ASN A 206 -20.48 -36.81 -1.00
CA ASN A 206 -21.53 -36.38 -0.08
C ASN A 206 -21.39 -34.95 0.43
N PHE A 207 -20.21 -34.31 0.27
CA PHE A 207 -19.92 -33.00 0.79
C PHE A 207 -18.97 -32.26 -0.15
N GLU A 208 -19.27 -31.00 -0.47
CA GLU A 208 -18.44 -30.14 -1.31
C GLU A 208 -17.32 -29.51 -0.44
N LEU A 209 -16.15 -30.14 -0.38
CA LEU A 209 -14.98 -29.65 0.37
C LEU A 209 -14.52 -28.26 -0.09
N LEU A 210 -14.85 -27.92 -1.32
CA LEU A 210 -14.52 -26.63 -1.93
C LEU A 210 -15.09 -25.46 -1.13
N SER A 211 -16.28 -25.62 -0.51
CA SER A 211 -16.88 -24.56 0.32
C SER A 211 -16.03 -24.23 1.55
N VAL A 212 -15.42 -25.23 2.18
CA VAL A 212 -14.49 -25.02 3.31
C VAL A 212 -13.19 -24.38 2.84
N SER A 213 -12.67 -24.83 1.69
CA SER A 213 -11.42 -24.29 1.14
C SER A 213 -11.52 -22.81 0.79
N TYR A 214 -12.69 -22.35 0.38
CA TYR A 214 -12.94 -20.94 0.14
C TYR A 214 -12.75 -20.09 1.40
N ILE A 215 -13.25 -20.52 2.56
CA ILE A 215 -13.06 -19.81 3.83
C ILE A 215 -11.58 -19.78 4.24
N ILE A 216 -10.88 -20.89 4.12
CA ILE A 216 -9.45 -20.96 4.40
C ILE A 216 -8.70 -19.97 3.49
N THR A 217 -9.07 -19.91 2.23
CA THR A 217 -8.50 -18.98 1.25
C THR A 217 -8.78 -17.52 1.64
N GLU A 218 -10.02 -17.19 2.06
CA GLU A 218 -10.36 -15.84 2.53
C GLU A 218 -9.51 -15.40 3.72
N LEU A 219 -9.42 -16.24 4.74
CA LEU A 219 -8.61 -15.97 5.94
C LEU A 219 -7.13 -15.76 5.57
N PHE A 220 -6.63 -16.61 4.66
CA PHE A 220 -5.26 -16.51 4.20
C PHE A 220 -5.01 -15.22 3.39
N ILE A 221 -5.92 -14.85 2.51
CA ILE A 221 -5.84 -13.60 1.74
C ILE A 221 -5.88 -12.39 2.67
N LEU A 222 -6.77 -12.37 3.68
CA LEU A 222 -6.83 -11.29 4.68
C LEU A 222 -5.52 -11.15 5.44
N LEU A 223 -4.96 -12.27 5.90
CA LEU A 223 -3.70 -12.28 6.62
C LEU A 223 -2.57 -11.69 5.77
N VAL A 224 -2.41 -12.20 4.55
CA VAL A 224 -1.35 -11.74 3.64
C VAL A 224 -1.54 -10.27 3.26
N TYR A 225 -2.77 -9.86 2.95
CA TYR A 225 -3.07 -8.47 2.62
C TYR A 225 -2.77 -7.51 3.77
N GLY A 226 -3.13 -7.90 5.01
CA GLY A 226 -2.80 -7.15 6.22
C GLY A 226 -1.28 -7.00 6.43
N ILE A 227 -0.52 -8.09 6.24
CA ILE A 227 0.95 -8.07 6.34
C ILE A 227 1.56 -7.13 5.28
N VAL A 228 1.06 -7.16 4.03
CA VAL A 228 1.53 -6.28 2.96
C VAL A 228 1.29 -4.81 3.31
N GLN A 229 0.11 -4.47 3.80
CA GLN A 229 -0.20 -3.09 4.20
C GLN A 229 0.68 -2.60 5.35
N GLN A 230 0.89 -3.43 6.37
CA GLN A 230 1.79 -3.08 7.48
C GLN A 230 3.23 -2.88 7.01
N TYR A 231 3.72 -3.75 6.12
CA TYR A 231 5.05 -3.63 5.56
C TYR A 231 5.24 -2.35 4.74
N GLU A 232 4.27 -2.00 3.88
CA GLU A 232 4.32 -0.74 3.10
C GLU A 232 4.29 0.49 4.02
N ALA A 233 3.46 0.48 5.07
CA ALA A 233 3.41 1.56 6.05
C ALA A 233 4.75 1.72 6.80
N LEU A 234 5.33 0.60 7.28
CA LEU A 234 6.61 0.59 7.96
C LEU A 234 7.76 1.05 7.03
N LYS A 235 7.72 0.66 5.76
CA LYS A 235 8.70 1.10 4.77
C LYS A 235 8.64 2.61 4.56
N LEU A 236 7.44 3.18 4.39
CA LEU A 236 7.23 4.63 4.24
C LEU A 236 7.71 5.39 5.48
N GLU A 237 7.40 4.89 6.67
CA GLU A 237 7.87 5.47 7.93
C GLU A 237 9.40 5.45 8.00
N LYS A 238 10.02 4.32 7.68
CA LYS A 238 11.48 4.18 7.64
C LYS A 238 12.13 5.12 6.62
N GLU A 239 11.55 5.26 5.43
CA GLU A 239 12.02 6.21 4.41
C GLU A 239 11.87 7.65 4.90
N HIS A 240 10.76 7.99 5.56
CA HIS A 240 10.55 9.30 6.16
C HIS A 240 11.59 9.60 7.26
N LEU A 241 11.80 8.67 8.21
CA LEU A 241 12.80 8.79 9.27
C LEU A 241 14.23 8.88 8.71
N ALA A 242 14.50 8.20 7.58
CA ALA A 242 15.80 8.27 6.90
C ALA A 242 16.05 9.59 6.18
N MET A 243 15.00 10.36 5.85
CA MET A 243 15.11 11.62 5.08
C MET A 243 15.01 12.88 5.93
N PHE A 244 14.28 12.82 7.04
CA PHE A 244 13.98 14.00 7.84
C PHE A 244 14.62 13.93 9.23
N ASP A 245 14.93 15.09 9.79
CA ASP A 245 15.29 15.24 11.21
C ASP A 245 14.03 15.09 12.08
N SER A 246 14.05 14.17 13.02
CA SER A 246 12.89 13.81 13.82
C SER A 246 12.42 14.93 14.78
N MET A 247 13.29 15.85 15.12
CA MET A 247 12.99 16.98 16.04
C MET A 247 12.33 18.14 15.30
N THR A 248 12.90 18.53 14.17
CA THR A 248 12.52 19.74 13.44
C THR A 248 11.59 19.49 12.26
N GLY A 249 11.53 18.23 11.77
CA GLY A 249 10.80 17.86 10.57
C GLY A 249 11.34 18.49 9.29
N LEU A 250 12.56 19.04 9.31
CA LEU A 250 13.33 19.44 8.14
C LEU A 250 14.08 18.24 7.57
N LEU A 251 14.69 18.36 6.40
CA LEU A 251 15.57 17.34 5.89
C LEU A 251 16.78 17.16 6.83
N ASN A 252 17.23 15.92 7.01
CA ASN A 252 18.47 15.66 7.74
C ASN A 252 19.72 15.98 6.91
N SER A 253 20.89 16.03 7.54
CA SER A 253 22.18 16.38 6.93
C SER A 253 22.49 15.56 5.68
N GLY A 254 22.34 14.22 5.75
CA GLY A 254 22.62 13.32 4.61
C GLY A 254 21.72 13.60 3.42
N THR A 255 20.43 13.83 3.65
CA THR A 255 19.46 14.14 2.59
C THR A 255 19.72 15.51 1.96
N VAL A 256 20.04 16.53 2.78
CA VAL A 256 20.39 17.88 2.30
C VAL A 256 21.62 17.81 1.40
N GLN A 257 22.68 17.19 1.89
CA GLN A 257 23.93 17.05 1.15
C GLN A 257 23.74 16.36 -0.20
N HIS A 258 22.99 15.26 -0.23
CA HIS A 258 22.70 14.52 -1.45
C HIS A 258 21.87 15.35 -2.45
N LYS A 259 20.76 15.96 -1.99
CA LYS A 259 19.88 16.73 -2.88
C LYS A 259 20.56 17.97 -3.47
N ILE A 260 21.31 18.71 -2.67
CA ILE A 260 22.05 19.88 -3.14
C ILE A 260 23.20 19.44 -4.05
N GLY A 261 23.94 18.40 -3.66
CA GLY A 261 25.04 17.84 -4.46
C GLY A 261 24.59 17.46 -5.88
N ASP A 262 23.45 16.75 -6.00
CA ASP A 262 22.89 16.37 -7.31
C ASP A 262 22.55 17.59 -8.17
N LEU A 263 22.02 18.68 -7.58
CA LEU A 263 21.72 19.91 -8.29
C LEU A 263 22.99 20.62 -8.77
N LEU A 264 24.01 20.67 -7.94
CA LEU A 264 25.28 21.31 -8.27
C LEU A 264 26.01 20.55 -9.38
N VAL A 265 26.12 19.21 -9.27
CA VAL A 265 26.76 18.36 -10.28
C VAL A 265 26.03 18.43 -11.63
N SER A 266 24.69 18.48 -11.62
CA SER A 266 23.91 18.57 -12.86
C SER A 266 23.87 19.97 -13.49
N GLY A 267 24.51 20.96 -12.88
CA GLY A 267 24.49 22.38 -13.34
C GLY A 267 23.16 23.10 -13.04
N LYS A 268 22.14 22.40 -12.52
CA LYS A 268 20.85 23.00 -12.15
C LYS A 268 20.90 23.83 -10.87
N GLY A 269 22.01 23.74 -10.14
CA GLY A 269 22.26 24.53 -8.94
C GLY A 269 22.90 25.89 -9.20
N LEU A 270 23.32 26.22 -10.43
CA LEU A 270 23.89 27.52 -10.75
C LEU A 270 22.88 28.65 -10.54
N GLY A 271 23.34 29.79 -10.07
CA GLY A 271 22.46 30.90 -9.71
C GLY A 271 21.65 30.70 -8.42
N SER A 272 21.95 29.63 -7.67
CA SER A 272 21.36 29.36 -6.34
C SER A 272 22.24 29.93 -5.24
N VAL A 273 21.70 30.03 -4.01
CA VAL A 273 22.44 30.47 -2.84
C VAL A 273 22.35 29.45 -1.73
N MET A 274 23.49 29.10 -1.14
CA MET A 274 23.55 28.32 0.09
C MET A 274 23.63 29.23 1.29
N LEU A 275 22.78 28.99 2.28
CA LEU A 275 22.83 29.57 3.60
C LEU A 275 23.21 28.52 4.62
N VAL A 276 24.19 28.80 5.45
CA VAL A 276 24.49 28.05 6.68
C VAL A 276 24.07 28.95 7.84
N ILE A 277 23.18 28.44 8.69
CA ILE A 277 22.51 29.18 9.76
C ILE A 277 22.80 28.44 11.06
N ASP A 278 23.24 29.17 12.07
CA ASP A 278 23.54 28.62 13.39
C ASP A 278 22.74 29.38 14.46
N VAL A 279 22.22 28.64 15.41
CA VAL A 279 21.43 29.19 16.52
C VAL A 279 22.38 29.74 17.57
N ASP A 280 22.32 31.02 17.81
CA ASP A 280 23.21 31.69 18.74
C ASP A 280 22.96 31.25 20.19
N ASP A 281 24.04 30.96 20.89
CA ASP A 281 24.07 30.62 22.32
C ASP A 281 23.12 29.52 22.78
N LEU A 282 22.80 28.53 21.89
CA LEU A 282 21.92 27.40 22.22
C LEU A 282 22.39 26.65 23.47
N LYS A 283 23.72 26.50 23.65
CA LYS A 283 24.29 25.86 24.83
C LYS A 283 23.93 26.64 26.12
N ALA A 284 24.03 27.94 26.12
CA ALA A 284 23.65 28.78 27.26
C ALA A 284 22.14 28.68 27.57
N ILE A 285 21.30 28.60 26.54
CA ILE A 285 19.87 28.32 26.70
C ILE A 285 19.63 26.98 27.37
N ASN A 286 20.30 25.92 26.89
CA ASN A 286 20.20 24.60 27.46
C ASN A 286 20.66 24.55 28.94
N ASP A 287 21.79 25.20 29.23
CA ASP A 287 22.37 25.21 30.57
C ASP A 287 21.50 26.00 31.56
N SER A 288 20.84 27.08 31.10
CA SER A 288 20.01 27.93 31.95
C SER A 288 18.57 27.51 32.10
N PHE A 289 17.96 26.94 31.06
CA PHE A 289 16.52 26.60 30.98
C PHE A 289 16.22 25.14 30.72
N GLY A 290 17.24 24.32 30.54
CA GLY A 290 17.12 22.89 30.25
C GLY A 290 16.96 22.57 28.77
N HIS A 291 17.30 21.32 28.42
CA HIS A 291 17.30 20.81 27.03
C HIS A 291 15.94 20.88 26.34
N GLN A 292 14.83 20.83 27.09
CA GLN A 292 13.49 20.93 26.52
C GLN A 292 13.22 22.32 25.93
N VAL A 293 13.72 23.37 26.58
CA VAL A 293 13.62 24.75 26.08
C VAL A 293 14.51 24.94 24.84
N GLY A 294 15.73 24.38 24.83
CA GLY A 294 16.57 24.40 23.65
C GLY A 294 15.97 23.64 22.46
N THR A 295 15.27 22.52 22.73
CA THR A 295 14.50 21.80 21.69
C THR A 295 13.39 22.68 21.13
N THR A 296 12.66 23.39 22.00
CA THR A 296 11.61 24.36 21.57
C THR A 296 12.21 25.48 20.73
N ALA A 297 13.38 25.98 21.09
CA ALA A 297 14.12 26.98 20.34
C ALA A 297 14.46 26.49 18.91
N LEU A 298 15.01 25.30 18.77
CA LEU A 298 15.32 24.68 17.49
C LEU A 298 14.06 24.48 16.62
N CYS A 299 12.96 24.02 17.22
CA CYS A 299 11.68 23.87 16.54
C CYS A 299 11.11 25.22 16.08
N SER A 300 11.24 26.27 16.89
CA SER A 300 10.82 27.63 16.54
C SER A 300 11.60 28.18 15.34
N VAL A 301 12.93 28.04 15.35
CA VAL A 301 13.79 28.41 14.21
C VAL A 301 13.37 27.63 12.95
N SER A 302 13.19 26.31 13.06
CA SER A 302 12.73 25.48 11.95
C SER A 302 11.40 25.96 11.36
N ASN A 303 10.43 26.32 12.20
CA ASN A 303 9.12 26.81 11.76
C ASN A 303 9.24 28.19 11.08
N SER A 304 10.08 29.07 11.59
CA SER A 304 10.39 30.36 10.96
C SER A 304 11.02 30.15 9.58
N LEU A 305 11.98 29.22 9.45
CA LEU A 305 12.57 28.88 8.16
C LEU A 305 11.54 28.34 7.17
N LYS A 306 10.66 27.41 7.60
CA LYS A 306 9.57 26.88 6.75
C LYS A 306 8.62 27.99 6.26
N LYS A 307 8.36 29.00 7.08
CA LYS A 307 7.50 30.14 6.74
C LYS A 307 8.17 31.10 5.77
N MET A 308 9.48 31.32 5.92
CA MET A 308 10.23 32.37 5.19
C MET A 308 10.72 31.87 3.82
N PHE A 309 10.86 30.57 3.57
CA PHE A 309 11.37 30.01 2.34
C PHE A 309 10.30 29.25 1.54
N ARG A 310 10.50 29.11 0.23
CA ARG A 310 9.54 28.47 -0.69
C ARG A 310 9.60 26.95 -0.54
N SER A 311 8.53 26.26 -0.86
CA SER A 311 8.49 24.78 -0.90
C SER A 311 9.46 24.16 -1.94
N THR A 312 9.93 24.97 -2.90
CA THR A 312 10.95 24.60 -3.89
C THR A 312 12.37 24.65 -3.36
N ASP A 313 12.62 25.42 -2.30
CA ASP A 313 13.92 25.55 -1.66
C ASP A 313 14.21 24.28 -0.84
N ILE A 314 15.50 23.99 -0.61
CA ILE A 314 15.91 22.86 0.21
C ILE A 314 16.25 23.38 1.60
N LEU A 315 15.54 22.89 2.61
CA LEU A 315 15.74 23.24 4.00
C LEU A 315 16.08 21.98 4.80
N GLY A 316 17.14 22.05 5.62
CA GLY A 316 17.52 20.94 6.46
C GLY A 316 18.23 21.34 7.72
N ARG A 317 18.23 20.44 8.70
CA ARG A 317 19.07 20.53 9.88
C ARG A 317 20.35 19.75 9.63
N TYR A 318 21.48 20.45 9.66
CA TYR A 318 22.77 19.88 9.29
C TYR A 318 23.55 19.35 10.50
N GLY A 319 23.46 20.02 11.63
CA GLY A 319 24.11 19.68 12.90
C GLY A 319 23.20 19.89 14.10
N GLY A 320 23.80 19.96 15.30
CA GLY A 320 23.08 20.17 16.56
C GLY A 320 22.24 21.44 16.56
N ASP A 321 22.87 22.56 16.22
CA ASP A 321 22.34 23.94 16.16
C ASP A 321 22.41 24.55 14.76
N GLU A 322 22.88 23.78 13.78
CA GLU A 322 23.13 24.23 12.42
C GLU A 322 22.00 23.84 11.45
N PHE A 323 21.57 24.80 10.66
CA PHE A 323 20.61 24.61 9.57
C PHE A 323 21.23 24.99 8.22
N VAL A 324 20.84 24.31 7.17
CA VAL A 324 21.22 24.64 5.79
C VAL A 324 19.96 24.94 4.98
N VAL A 325 20.02 26.05 4.25
CA VAL A 325 19.01 26.42 3.27
C VAL A 325 19.65 26.62 1.92
N PHE A 326 19.07 26.01 0.88
CA PHE A 326 19.52 26.21 -0.50
C PHE A 326 18.41 26.84 -1.31
N LEU A 327 18.58 28.11 -1.63
CA LEU A 327 17.68 28.93 -2.45
C LEU A 327 17.88 28.59 -3.91
N LYS A 328 16.94 27.92 -4.53
CA LYS A 328 17.07 27.51 -5.93
C LYS A 328 16.75 28.65 -6.88
N GLY A 329 17.65 28.89 -7.85
CA GLY A 329 17.42 29.87 -8.92
C GLY A 329 17.16 31.27 -8.36
N PHE A 330 18.08 31.76 -7.52
CA PHE A 330 17.98 33.07 -6.92
C PHE A 330 18.64 34.13 -7.81
N ASP A 331 17.89 34.69 -8.75
CA ASP A 331 18.37 35.63 -9.75
C ASP A 331 18.25 37.09 -9.33
N GLU A 332 17.76 37.36 -8.10
CA GLU A 332 17.41 38.72 -7.63
C GLU A 332 18.61 39.57 -7.19
N GLY A 333 19.82 39.00 -7.17
CA GLY A 333 21.05 39.71 -6.83
C GLY A 333 21.33 39.86 -5.34
N ARG A 334 22.52 40.43 -5.03
CA ARG A 334 23.03 40.51 -3.65
C ARG A 334 22.17 41.39 -2.75
N GLU A 335 21.62 42.53 -3.25
CA GLU A 335 20.82 43.46 -2.45
C GLU A 335 19.50 42.83 -1.99
N GLN A 336 18.82 42.09 -2.87
CA GLN A 336 17.58 41.40 -2.52
C GLN A 336 17.85 40.24 -1.56
N LEU A 337 18.97 39.54 -1.73
CA LEU A 337 19.39 38.52 -0.78
C LEU A 337 19.60 39.12 0.61
N ALA A 338 20.30 40.25 0.70
CA ALA A 338 20.53 40.97 1.95
C ALA A 338 19.22 41.33 2.66
N LYS A 339 18.25 41.89 1.94
CA LYS A 339 16.91 42.21 2.47
C LYS A 339 16.19 40.96 2.98
N LYS A 340 16.27 39.85 2.23
CA LYS A 340 15.69 38.57 2.61
C LYS A 340 16.32 38.04 3.89
N LEU A 341 17.65 38.00 3.99
CA LEU A 341 18.36 37.51 5.16
C LEU A 341 18.03 38.32 6.41
N GLN A 342 17.95 39.67 6.27
CA GLN A 342 17.53 40.56 7.35
C GLN A 342 16.10 40.23 7.83
N SER A 343 15.17 39.99 6.89
CA SER A 343 13.80 39.60 7.22
C SER A 343 13.74 38.26 7.92
N VAL A 344 14.59 37.28 7.53
CA VAL A 344 14.69 35.98 8.19
C VAL A 344 15.17 36.11 9.64
N LEU A 345 16.22 36.93 9.88
CA LEU A 345 16.73 37.21 11.23
C LEU A 345 15.67 37.88 12.09
N GLN A 346 14.94 38.86 11.55
CA GLN A 346 13.84 39.53 12.24
C GLN A 346 12.70 38.57 12.60
N GLU A 347 12.29 37.69 11.67
CA GLU A 347 11.27 36.69 11.94
C GLU A 347 11.70 35.77 13.07
N ILE A 348 12.93 35.22 13.03
CA ILE A 348 13.45 34.33 14.07
C ILE A 348 13.51 35.07 15.43
N SER A 349 14.09 36.25 15.49
CA SER A 349 14.24 37.02 16.73
C SER A 349 12.93 37.58 17.31
N SER A 350 11.86 37.62 16.50
CA SER A 350 10.51 37.99 16.96
C SER A 350 9.81 36.90 17.73
N GLN A 351 10.25 35.63 17.58
CA GLN A 351 9.62 34.48 18.21
C GLN A 351 9.95 34.41 19.71
N ARG A 352 8.92 34.31 20.56
CA ARG A 352 9.08 34.08 22.00
C ARG A 352 9.10 32.57 22.27
N ILE A 353 10.16 32.10 22.92
CA ILE A 353 10.32 30.67 23.27
C ILE A 353 9.65 30.34 24.60
N ILE A 354 9.71 31.30 25.56
CA ILE A 354 9.04 31.20 26.84
C ILE A 354 8.28 32.51 27.04
N GLU A 355 6.96 32.44 27.17
CA GLU A 355 6.12 33.64 27.34
C GLU A 355 6.42 34.41 28.64
N GLN A 356 6.75 33.67 29.71
CA GLN A 356 6.96 34.25 31.04
C GLN A 356 8.28 35.01 31.21
N ASN A 357 9.31 34.68 30.41
CA ASN A 357 10.68 35.27 30.58
C ASN A 357 11.15 36.09 29.37
N ASP A 358 10.29 36.33 28.38
CA ASP A 358 10.62 37.05 27.12
C ASP A 358 11.88 36.48 26.42
N LEU A 359 12.15 35.16 26.60
CA LEU A 359 13.31 34.52 26.01
C LEU A 359 13.13 34.48 24.48
N LYS A 360 14.07 35.14 23.79
CA LYS A 360 14.15 35.17 22.34
C LYS A 360 15.37 34.37 21.88
N VAL A 361 15.28 33.84 20.67
CA VAL A 361 16.39 33.13 20.02
C VAL A 361 16.84 33.95 18.84
N THR A 362 18.14 34.06 18.67
CA THR A 362 18.78 34.69 17.50
C THR A 362 19.56 33.63 16.71
N CYS A 363 19.82 33.94 15.47
CA CYS A 363 20.64 33.12 14.58
C CYS A 363 21.66 33.98 13.86
N THR A 364 22.76 33.38 13.49
CA THR A 364 23.75 33.97 12.61
C THR A 364 23.77 33.24 11.29
N ILE A 365 23.91 33.95 10.16
CA ILE A 365 23.80 33.39 8.81
C ILE A 365 25.07 33.66 8.00
N GLY A 366 25.66 32.64 7.41
CA GLY A 366 26.64 32.74 6.36
C GLY A 366 26.02 32.35 5.01
N ALA A 367 26.30 33.12 3.96
CA ALA A 367 25.72 32.88 2.64
C ALA A 367 26.79 32.82 1.56
N ALA A 368 26.63 31.91 0.58
CA ALA A 368 27.50 31.80 -0.59
C ALA A 368 26.69 31.49 -1.85
N PHE A 369 27.06 32.15 -2.96
CA PHE A 369 26.48 31.91 -4.27
C PHE A 369 27.08 30.63 -4.91
N ALA A 370 26.23 29.84 -5.52
CA ALA A 370 26.65 28.70 -6.32
C ALA A 370 27.17 29.19 -7.69
N THR A 371 28.43 28.92 -7.97
CA THR A 371 29.15 29.33 -9.19
C THR A 371 29.72 28.10 -9.91
N GLU A 372 30.29 28.28 -11.07
CA GLU A 372 31.00 27.20 -11.81
C GLU A 372 32.14 26.55 -11.00
N GLU A 373 32.70 27.29 -10.02
CA GLU A 373 33.76 26.78 -9.14
C GLU A 373 33.20 25.95 -7.97
N THR A 374 31.92 26.08 -7.65
CA THR A 374 31.28 25.42 -6.51
C THR A 374 30.34 24.28 -6.95
N LYS A 375 30.81 23.41 -7.87
CA LYS A 375 30.04 22.25 -8.37
C LYS A 375 29.88 21.12 -7.35
N ARG A 376 30.51 21.22 -6.17
CA ARG A 376 30.43 20.24 -5.10
C ARG A 376 29.83 20.88 -3.86
N PHE A 377 29.02 20.09 -3.14
CA PHE A 377 28.41 20.53 -1.90
C PHE A 377 29.42 21.06 -0.90
N GLU A 378 30.50 20.32 -0.68
CA GLU A 378 31.53 20.64 0.32
C GLU A 378 32.20 21.98 0.04
N THR A 379 32.45 22.29 -1.22
CA THR A 379 33.09 23.58 -1.60
C THR A 379 32.15 24.75 -1.37
N LEU A 380 30.87 24.61 -1.72
CA LEU A 380 29.87 25.67 -1.51
C LEU A 380 29.57 25.85 -0.02
N PHE A 381 29.45 24.73 0.73
CA PHE A 381 29.24 24.73 2.18
C PHE A 381 30.39 25.42 2.89
N MET A 382 31.63 25.08 2.57
CA MET A 382 32.82 25.71 3.17
C MET A 382 32.84 27.24 2.97
N ARG A 383 32.45 27.73 1.79
CA ARG A 383 32.36 29.20 1.54
C ARG A 383 31.28 29.84 2.40
N ALA A 384 30.11 29.24 2.52
CA ALA A 384 29.04 29.76 3.38
C ALA A 384 29.42 29.68 4.87
N ASP A 385 30.07 28.62 5.30
CA ASP A 385 30.55 28.41 6.66
C ASP A 385 31.64 29.46 7.05
N GLN A 386 32.58 29.77 6.15
CA GLN A 386 33.54 30.86 6.37
C GLN A 386 32.86 32.22 6.58
N ALA A 387 31.82 32.51 5.80
CA ALA A 387 31.01 33.70 6.00
C ALA A 387 30.26 33.67 7.35
N LEU A 388 29.72 32.50 7.75
CA LEU A 388 29.09 32.34 9.04
C LEU A 388 30.06 32.60 10.21
N TYR A 389 31.26 32.04 10.11
CA TYR A 389 32.30 32.22 11.13
C TYR A 389 32.64 33.71 11.32
N GLN A 390 32.83 34.46 10.22
CA GLN A 390 33.08 35.89 10.27
C GLN A 390 31.86 36.70 10.84
N ALA A 391 30.63 36.28 10.44
CA ALA A 391 29.43 36.90 10.99
C ALA A 391 29.32 36.71 12.51
N LYS A 392 29.67 35.54 13.04
CA LYS A 392 29.72 35.27 14.49
C LYS A 392 30.75 36.18 15.20
N GLN A 393 31.90 36.44 14.60
CA GLN A 393 32.90 37.34 15.16
C GLN A 393 32.43 38.82 15.18
N ASN A 394 31.56 39.20 14.25
CA ASN A 394 30.99 40.56 14.14
C ASN A 394 29.81 40.82 15.11
N GLY A 395 29.57 39.94 16.08
CA GLY A 395 28.61 40.17 17.18
C GLY A 395 27.34 39.33 17.13
N LYS A 396 27.28 38.29 16.31
CA LYS A 396 26.11 37.37 16.17
C LYS A 396 24.82 38.10 15.72
N ASN A 397 23.68 37.37 15.61
CA ASN A 397 22.40 37.91 15.15
C ASN A 397 22.52 38.77 13.88
N THR A 398 23.33 38.34 12.95
CA THR A 398 23.68 39.02 11.72
C THR A 398 23.90 38.02 10.58
N TYR A 399 24.13 38.55 9.40
CA TYR A 399 24.49 37.71 8.25
C TYR A 399 25.72 38.28 7.55
N LEU A 400 26.41 37.39 6.82
CA LEU A 400 27.52 37.79 5.96
C LEU A 400 27.50 36.98 4.66
N LEU A 401 27.78 37.62 3.55
CA LEU A 401 27.94 37.01 2.24
C LEU A 401 29.41 36.75 2.01
N TYR A 402 29.72 35.48 1.58
CA TYR A 402 31.08 35.14 1.16
C TYR A 402 31.51 36.02 0.00
N GLU A 403 32.64 36.68 0.16
CA GLU A 403 33.31 37.44 -0.88
C GLU A 403 34.44 36.62 -1.45
N SER A 404 34.41 36.39 -2.79
CA SER A 404 35.42 35.61 -3.53
C SER A 404 36.67 36.41 -3.74
#